data_992b5f51a7d0298b905c83fe85c57a2e
#
_entry.id   992b5f51a7d0298b905c83fe85c57a2e
#
_cell.length_a   1.000
_cell.length_b   1.000
_cell.length_c   1.000
_cell.angle_alpha   90.00
_cell.angle_beta   90.00
_cell.angle_gamma   90.00
#
_symmetry.space_group_name_H-M   'P 1'
#
loop_
_entity.id
_entity.type
_entity.pdbx_description
1 polymer ?
#
loop_
_entity_poly.entity_id
_entity_poly.type
_entity_poly.pdbx_seq_one_letter_code
_entity_poly.pdbx_strand_id
1 'polypeptide(L)'
;CATGKIEGAFLTGKTWNIPADAILPQKGKQKLSPLLLQLRQEKESRLKGSIYHRTQIDLTYNSNHIEGSRLTKEQTRYIFETNTLGVTTENTRIDDIMETVNHFRCIDYVIDHATDKLTETHIKHLHQLLKTNTSDSQKEWFAVGDYKKLANEVGGEGTTDPKEVHKEMKQL
;
A
#
# COMPACT_ATOMS: atom_id res chain seq x y z
N CYS A 1 -32.93 8.14 2.72
CA CYS A 1 -34.39 7.98 2.64
C CYS A 1 -34.96 7.41 3.95
N ALA A 2 -34.58 6.22 4.43
CA ALA A 2 -35.10 5.64 5.69
C ALA A 2 -34.88 6.54 6.94
N THR A 3 -33.96 7.51 6.88
CA THR A 3 -33.65 8.45 7.97
C THR A 3 -34.20 9.86 7.73
N GLY A 4 -35.13 10.05 6.78
CA GLY A 4 -35.72 11.38 6.46
C GLY A 4 -34.73 12.42 5.89
N LYS A 5 -33.58 11.97 5.37
CA LYS A 5 -32.50 12.87 4.90
C LYS A 5 -32.76 13.51 3.51
N ILE A 6 -33.79 13.06 2.81
CA ILE A 6 -34.19 13.64 1.51
C ILE A 6 -35.62 14.06 1.61
N GLU A 7 -35.83 15.37 1.52
CA GLU A 7 -37.15 15.96 1.58
C GLU A 7 -38.00 15.54 0.37
N GLY A 8 -39.29 15.22 0.59
CA GLY A 8 -40.18 14.75 -0.45
C GLY A 8 -39.99 13.32 -0.94
N ALA A 9 -38.99 12.57 -0.42
CA ALA A 9 -38.80 11.17 -0.78
C ALA A 9 -39.85 10.27 -0.07
N PHE A 10 -40.52 9.42 -0.83
CA PHE A 10 -41.54 8.49 -0.31
C PHE A 10 -41.34 7.07 -0.85
N LEU A 11 -41.84 6.08 -0.13
CA LEU A 11 -41.71 4.66 -0.46
C LEU A 11 -43.00 4.14 -1.13
N THR A 12 -42.86 3.51 -2.30
CA THR A 12 -43.94 2.77 -2.94
C THR A 12 -43.55 1.30 -3.01
N GLY A 13 -44.13 0.48 -2.16
CA GLY A 13 -43.71 -0.93 -2.00
C GLY A 13 -42.27 -1.00 -1.49
N LYS A 14 -41.33 -1.54 -2.30
CA LYS A 14 -39.88 -1.65 -1.99
C LYS A 14 -39.04 -0.58 -2.68
N THR A 15 -39.65 0.31 -3.47
CA THR A 15 -38.94 1.31 -4.28
C THR A 15 -39.06 2.70 -3.70
N TRP A 16 -37.94 3.39 -3.52
CA TRP A 16 -37.91 4.79 -3.12
C TRP A 16 -38.12 5.70 -4.33
N ASN A 17 -39.10 6.58 -4.24
CA ASN A 17 -39.33 7.67 -5.18
C ASN A 17 -38.68 8.91 -4.61
N ILE A 18 -37.78 9.51 -5.38
CA ILE A 18 -37.04 10.73 -5.01
C ILE A 18 -37.44 11.79 -6.01
N PRO A 19 -37.92 12.98 -5.56
CA PRO A 19 -38.23 14.10 -6.45
C PRO A 19 -37.00 14.43 -7.34
N ALA A 20 -37.26 14.84 -8.59
CA ALA A 20 -36.19 15.13 -9.55
C ALA A 20 -35.36 16.38 -9.13
N ASP A 21 -35.93 17.24 -8.32
CA ASP A 21 -35.36 18.47 -7.75
C ASP A 21 -34.82 18.27 -6.32
N ALA A 22 -34.84 17.05 -5.81
CA ALA A 22 -34.38 16.75 -4.46
C ALA A 22 -32.89 17.06 -4.29
N ILE A 23 -32.56 17.86 -3.29
CA ILE A 23 -31.19 18.10 -2.86
C ILE A 23 -30.70 16.82 -2.15
N LEU A 24 -29.88 16.05 -2.85
CA LEU A 24 -29.26 14.85 -2.27
C LEU A 24 -28.26 15.28 -1.19
N PRO A 25 -28.32 14.65 0.00
CA PRO A 25 -27.31 14.91 1.01
C PRO A 25 -25.93 14.60 0.44
N GLN A 26 -25.06 15.58 0.41
CA GLN A 26 -23.68 15.35 0.03
C GLN A 26 -23.12 14.27 0.96
N LYS A 27 -22.47 13.25 0.38
CA LYS A 27 -21.68 12.29 1.18
C LYS A 27 -20.77 13.11 2.08
N GLY A 28 -21.03 13.08 3.39
CA GLY A 28 -20.22 13.80 4.34
C GLY A 28 -18.75 13.49 4.07
N LYS A 29 -17.91 14.51 3.97
CA LYS A 29 -16.45 14.28 3.84
C LYS A 29 -16.05 13.32 4.92
N GLN A 30 -15.49 12.18 4.54
CA GLN A 30 -15.05 11.15 5.48
C GLN A 30 -14.06 11.83 6.44
N LYS A 31 -14.40 11.90 7.74
CA LYS A 31 -13.54 12.54 8.72
C LYS A 31 -12.26 11.72 8.82
N LEU A 32 -11.15 12.30 8.37
CA LEU A 32 -9.84 11.65 8.45
C LEU A 32 -9.51 11.34 9.91
N SER A 33 -8.89 10.19 10.16
CA SER A 33 -8.40 9.90 11.50
C SER A 33 -7.30 10.91 11.90
N PRO A 34 -7.22 11.30 13.19
CA PRO A 34 -6.15 12.19 13.65
C PRO A 34 -4.76 11.68 13.30
N LEU A 35 -4.55 10.37 13.42
CA LEU A 35 -3.27 9.73 13.06
C LEU A 35 -2.93 9.92 11.57
N LEU A 36 -3.90 9.75 10.67
CA LEU A 36 -3.65 9.91 9.24
C LEU A 36 -3.33 11.37 8.89
N LEU A 37 -4.03 12.32 9.50
CA LEU A 37 -3.72 13.75 9.35
C LEU A 37 -2.29 14.05 9.80
N GLN A 38 -1.91 13.52 10.96
CA GLN A 38 -0.57 13.70 11.50
C GLN A 38 0.50 13.09 10.58
N LEU A 39 0.31 11.84 10.12
CA LEU A 39 1.25 11.18 9.21
C LEU A 39 1.44 11.98 7.92
N ARG A 40 0.37 12.51 7.33
CA ARG A 40 0.45 13.35 6.12
C ARG A 40 1.22 14.65 6.38
N GLN A 41 0.95 15.32 7.48
CA GLN A 41 1.63 16.54 7.90
C GLN A 41 3.13 16.33 8.14
N GLU A 42 3.48 15.24 8.85
CA GLU A 42 4.86 14.87 9.15
C GLU A 42 5.63 14.42 7.90
N LYS A 43 4.96 13.75 6.96
CA LYS A 43 5.51 13.41 5.63
C LYS A 43 5.89 14.68 4.85
N GLU A 44 5.00 15.67 4.77
CA GLU A 44 5.27 16.94 4.09
C GLU A 44 6.41 17.73 4.74
N SER A 45 6.40 17.82 6.07
CA SER A 45 7.43 18.56 6.83
C SER A 45 8.77 17.82 6.97
N ARG A 46 8.80 16.51 6.69
CA ARG A 46 9.97 15.62 6.89
C ARG A 46 10.57 15.74 8.30
N LEU A 47 9.72 15.88 9.32
CA LEU A 47 10.13 16.09 10.70
C LEU A 47 10.85 14.86 11.24
N LYS A 48 12.14 14.99 11.55
CA LYS A 48 12.93 13.90 12.14
C LYS A 48 12.42 13.53 13.53
N GLY A 49 12.43 12.22 13.83
CA GLY A 49 11.94 11.68 15.11
C GLY A 49 10.42 11.63 15.25
N SER A 50 9.66 12.10 14.24
CA SER A 50 8.21 12.03 14.18
C SER A 50 7.67 10.60 14.07
N ILE A 51 6.35 10.42 14.20
CA ILE A 51 5.71 9.11 13.98
C ILE A 51 5.95 8.64 12.55
N TYR A 52 5.75 9.50 11.55
CA TYR A 52 6.03 9.19 10.16
C TYR A 52 7.49 8.73 9.96
N HIS A 53 8.46 9.49 10.47
CA HIS A 53 9.88 9.16 10.35
C HIS A 53 10.21 7.80 10.95
N ARG A 54 9.70 7.50 12.16
CA ARG A 54 9.90 6.19 12.81
C ARG A 54 9.20 5.07 12.05
N THR A 55 7.98 5.29 11.57
CA THR A 55 7.24 4.31 10.78
C THR A 55 8.00 3.95 9.51
N GLN A 56 8.54 4.92 8.80
CA GLN A 56 9.34 4.67 7.61
C GLN A 56 10.53 3.75 7.91
N ILE A 57 11.27 4.04 8.96
CA ILE A 57 12.49 3.27 9.30
C ILE A 57 12.12 1.89 9.87
N ASP A 58 11.26 1.86 10.89
CA ASP A 58 10.99 0.63 11.65
C ASP A 58 10.22 -0.39 10.83
N LEU A 59 9.19 0.04 10.09
CA LEU A 59 8.40 -0.86 9.26
C LEU A 59 9.23 -1.39 8.09
N THR A 60 9.99 -0.52 7.43
CA THR A 60 10.86 -0.94 6.31
C THR A 60 11.92 -1.91 6.77
N TYR A 61 12.63 -1.61 7.86
CA TYR A 61 13.63 -2.52 8.40
C TYR A 61 13.05 -3.88 8.74
N ASN A 62 11.96 -3.91 9.53
CA ASN A 62 11.37 -5.17 9.98
C ASN A 62 10.83 -6.00 8.82
N SER A 63 10.12 -5.39 7.88
CA SER A 63 9.58 -6.09 6.71
C SER A 63 10.68 -6.69 5.85
N ASN A 64 11.68 -5.89 5.50
CA ASN A 64 12.78 -6.38 4.66
C ASN A 64 13.65 -7.41 5.37
N HIS A 65 13.83 -7.29 6.69
CA HIS A 65 14.59 -8.26 7.48
C HIS A 65 13.91 -9.65 7.50
N ILE A 66 12.58 -9.68 7.59
CA ILE A 66 11.79 -10.93 7.47
C ILE A 66 12.00 -11.58 6.09
N GLU A 67 12.12 -10.78 5.04
CA GLU A 67 12.38 -11.24 3.67
C GLU A 67 13.85 -11.55 3.39
N GLY A 68 14.72 -11.47 4.41
CA GLY A 68 16.13 -11.87 4.33
C GLY A 68 17.10 -10.76 3.93
N SER A 69 16.69 -9.49 3.95
CA SER A 69 17.60 -8.36 3.78
C SER A 69 18.65 -8.34 4.90
N ARG A 70 19.90 -8.04 4.54
CA ARG A 70 21.03 -7.92 5.46
C ARG A 70 21.29 -6.50 5.93
N LEU A 71 20.53 -5.52 5.46
CA LEU A 71 20.67 -4.15 5.93
C LEU A 71 20.33 -4.05 7.42
N THR A 72 21.16 -3.34 8.16
CA THR A 72 20.87 -3.02 9.55
C THR A 72 19.81 -1.92 9.65
N LYS A 73 19.19 -1.79 10.81
CA LYS A 73 18.25 -0.69 11.07
C LYS A 73 18.91 0.69 10.90
N GLU A 74 20.18 0.79 11.27
CA GLU A 74 20.96 2.02 11.11
C GLU A 74 21.20 2.36 9.64
N GLN A 75 21.54 1.37 8.81
CA GLN A 75 21.68 1.55 7.36
C GLN A 75 20.34 1.93 6.72
N THR A 76 19.23 1.28 7.11
CA THR A 76 17.87 1.64 6.66
C THR A 76 17.56 3.10 7.00
N ARG A 77 17.87 3.54 8.22
CA ARG A 77 17.72 4.93 8.65
C ARG A 77 18.58 5.88 7.80
N TYR A 78 19.84 5.52 7.56
CA TYR A 78 20.77 6.34 6.77
C TYR A 78 20.26 6.51 5.34
N ILE A 79 19.78 5.45 4.70
CA ILE A 79 19.18 5.52 3.37
C ILE A 79 17.98 6.46 3.38
N PHE A 80 17.10 6.35 4.35
CA PHE A 80 15.91 7.20 4.45
C PHE A 80 16.24 8.68 4.64
N GLU A 81 17.17 8.99 5.55
CA GLU A 81 17.51 10.36 5.93
C GLU A 81 18.41 11.09 4.92
N THR A 82 19.30 10.37 4.26
CA THR A 82 20.38 10.97 3.47
C THR A 82 20.41 10.51 2.01
N ASN A 83 19.62 9.52 1.65
CA ASN A 83 19.67 8.85 0.34
C ASN A 83 21.07 8.27 0.03
N THR A 84 21.82 7.87 1.06
CA THR A 84 23.13 7.23 0.96
C THR A 84 23.17 5.99 1.83
N LEU A 85 24.11 5.08 1.57
CA LEU A 85 24.26 3.84 2.37
C LEU A 85 25.16 4.05 3.60
N GLY A 86 25.97 5.10 3.63
CA GLY A 86 27.02 5.28 4.62
C GLY A 86 28.22 4.37 4.36
N VAL A 87 29.13 4.27 5.35
CA VAL A 87 30.27 3.37 5.28
C VAL A 87 29.83 1.96 5.66
N THR A 88 30.07 0.99 4.79
CA THR A 88 29.80 -0.42 5.06
C THR A 88 31.10 -1.21 5.00
N THR A 89 31.26 -2.13 5.94
CA THR A 89 32.40 -3.08 5.97
C THR A 89 32.04 -4.41 5.30
N GLU A 90 30.77 -4.61 4.97
CA GLU A 90 30.26 -5.85 4.39
C GLU A 90 29.68 -5.62 2.99
N ASN A 91 29.69 -6.69 2.18
CA ASN A 91 29.05 -6.67 0.87
C ASN A 91 27.52 -6.54 1.04
N THR A 92 26.99 -5.40 0.64
CA THR A 92 25.56 -5.13 0.62
C THR A 92 25.00 -5.50 -0.75
N ARG A 93 23.90 -6.25 -0.80
CA ARG A 93 23.23 -6.57 -2.06
C ARG A 93 22.52 -5.32 -2.58
N ILE A 94 22.61 -5.11 -3.88
CA ILE A 94 21.90 -3.99 -4.53
C ILE A 94 20.39 -4.14 -4.35
N ASP A 95 19.87 -5.37 -4.43
CA ASP A 95 18.44 -5.63 -4.22
C ASP A 95 17.98 -5.20 -2.82
N ASP A 96 18.77 -5.45 -1.77
CA ASP A 96 18.43 -5.02 -0.41
C ASP A 96 18.26 -3.50 -0.32
N ILE A 97 19.12 -2.74 -1.03
CA ILE A 97 19.02 -1.28 -1.11
C ILE A 97 17.79 -0.85 -1.90
N MET A 98 17.58 -1.46 -3.07
CA MET A 98 16.45 -1.11 -3.94
C MET A 98 15.11 -1.41 -3.27
N GLU A 99 14.96 -2.58 -2.66
CA GLU A 99 13.75 -2.96 -1.93
C GLU A 99 13.51 -2.03 -0.73
N THR A 100 14.58 -1.60 -0.04
CA THR A 100 14.46 -0.61 1.05
C THR A 100 13.92 0.73 0.55
N VAL A 101 14.49 1.28 -0.51
CA VAL A 101 14.03 2.55 -1.11
C VAL A 101 12.60 2.41 -1.64
N ASN A 102 12.29 1.29 -2.27
CA ASN A 102 10.95 1.00 -2.79
C ASN A 102 9.92 0.85 -1.67
N HIS A 103 10.29 0.25 -0.55
CA HIS A 103 9.41 0.09 0.61
C HIS A 103 9.02 1.44 1.22
N PHE A 104 9.93 2.40 1.30
CA PHE A 104 9.57 3.78 1.69
C PHE A 104 8.51 4.37 0.78
N ARG A 105 8.61 4.17 -0.54
CA ARG A 105 7.60 4.62 -1.51
C ARG A 105 6.27 3.91 -1.32
N CYS A 106 6.29 2.63 -0.96
CA CYS A 106 5.06 1.88 -0.65
C CYS A 106 4.36 2.45 0.59
N ILE A 107 5.09 2.79 1.66
CA ILE A 107 4.53 3.43 2.85
C ILE A 107 3.91 4.78 2.49
N ASP A 108 4.61 5.60 1.71
CA ASP A 108 4.10 6.89 1.24
C ASP A 108 2.81 6.73 0.43
N TYR A 109 2.79 5.78 -0.48
CA TYR A 109 1.59 5.46 -1.26
C TYR A 109 0.41 5.05 -0.37
N VAL A 110 0.64 4.20 0.62
CA VAL A 110 -0.40 3.77 1.56
C VAL A 110 -0.95 4.97 2.36
N ILE A 111 -0.10 5.87 2.84
CA ILE A 111 -0.52 7.09 3.57
C ILE A 111 -1.37 7.98 2.68
N ASP A 112 -0.98 8.17 1.42
CA ASP A 112 -1.70 9.03 0.48
C ASP A 112 -3.09 8.45 0.12
N HIS A 113 -3.17 7.13 -0.05
CA HIS A 113 -4.37 6.40 -0.47
C HIS A 113 -5.15 5.72 0.67
N ALA A 114 -4.81 6.01 1.93
CA ALA A 114 -5.42 5.36 3.11
C ALA A 114 -6.95 5.56 3.23
N THR A 115 -7.53 6.50 2.50
CA THR A 115 -8.99 6.74 2.45
C THR A 115 -9.68 6.13 1.25
N ASP A 116 -8.92 5.61 0.32
CA ASP A 116 -9.45 5.01 -0.90
C ASP A 116 -9.97 3.60 -0.61
N LYS A 117 -10.90 3.14 -1.42
CA LYS A 117 -11.33 1.74 -1.34
C LYS A 117 -10.17 0.84 -1.79
N LEU A 118 -9.83 -0.15 -0.98
CA LEU A 118 -8.84 -1.16 -1.40
C LEU A 118 -9.35 -1.89 -2.66
N THR A 119 -8.48 -1.95 -3.67
CA THR A 119 -8.77 -2.58 -4.97
C THR A 119 -7.59 -3.42 -5.42
N GLU A 120 -7.81 -4.32 -6.37
CA GLU A 120 -6.72 -5.06 -7.05
C GLU A 120 -5.66 -4.12 -7.63
N THR A 121 -6.09 -2.95 -8.13
CA THR A 121 -5.17 -1.93 -8.67
C THR A 121 -4.19 -1.45 -7.61
N HIS A 122 -4.62 -1.19 -6.38
CA HIS A 122 -3.74 -0.79 -5.29
C HIS A 122 -2.74 -1.90 -4.94
N ILE A 123 -3.20 -3.15 -4.88
CA ILE A 123 -2.35 -4.31 -4.58
C ILE A 123 -1.27 -4.48 -5.65
N LYS A 124 -1.67 -4.46 -6.92
CA LYS A 124 -0.75 -4.57 -8.06
C LYS A 124 0.25 -3.41 -8.11
N HIS A 125 -0.21 -2.20 -7.81
CA HIS A 125 0.66 -1.03 -7.78
C HIS A 125 1.69 -1.09 -6.64
N LEU A 126 1.30 -1.53 -5.45
CA LEU A 126 2.24 -1.76 -4.34
C LEU A 126 3.29 -2.82 -4.70
N HIS A 127 2.88 -3.92 -5.34
CA HIS A 127 3.82 -4.93 -5.84
C HIS A 127 4.76 -4.35 -6.90
N GLN A 128 4.23 -3.52 -7.81
CA GLN A 128 5.02 -2.82 -8.82
C GLN A 128 6.05 -1.89 -8.18
N LEU A 129 5.64 -1.05 -7.23
CA LEU A 129 6.55 -0.15 -6.51
C LEU A 129 7.65 -0.94 -5.82
N LEU A 130 7.29 -2.00 -5.08
CA LEU A 130 8.22 -2.76 -4.26
C LEU A 130 9.29 -3.46 -5.10
N LYS A 131 8.92 -4.05 -6.24
CA LYS A 131 9.81 -4.88 -7.05
C LYS A 131 10.45 -4.15 -8.24
N THR A 132 10.14 -2.86 -8.45
CA THR A 132 10.77 -2.06 -9.51
C THR A 132 12.30 -1.99 -9.32
N ASN A 133 13.04 -2.23 -10.39
CA ASN A 133 14.51 -2.18 -10.44
C ASN A 133 15.24 -3.19 -9.54
N THR A 134 14.58 -4.23 -9.07
CA THR A 134 15.20 -5.37 -8.40
C THR A 134 15.65 -6.43 -9.43
N SER A 135 16.49 -7.37 -9.04
CA SER A 135 16.88 -8.50 -9.89
C SER A 135 15.68 -9.35 -10.31
N ASP A 136 14.64 -9.42 -9.47
CA ASP A 136 13.38 -10.09 -9.80
C ASP A 136 12.69 -9.44 -11.00
N SER A 137 12.73 -8.11 -11.11
CA SER A 137 12.10 -7.38 -12.22
C SER A 137 12.72 -7.68 -13.59
N GLN A 138 13.92 -8.25 -13.62
CA GLN A 138 14.61 -8.65 -14.85
C GLN A 138 14.20 -10.05 -15.35
N LYS A 139 13.45 -10.79 -14.54
CA LYS A 139 13.04 -12.16 -14.88
C LYS A 139 11.74 -12.12 -15.69
N GLU A 140 11.73 -12.68 -16.89
CA GLU A 140 10.55 -12.68 -17.80
C GLU A 140 9.31 -13.34 -17.16
N TRP A 141 9.51 -14.32 -16.31
CA TRP A 141 8.42 -15.02 -15.63
C TRP A 141 7.90 -14.31 -14.39
N PHE A 142 8.63 -13.31 -13.87
CA PHE A 142 8.22 -12.55 -12.70
C PHE A 142 7.37 -11.35 -13.12
N ALA A 143 6.06 -11.44 -12.86
CA ALA A 143 5.11 -10.41 -13.29
C ALA A 143 5.06 -9.25 -12.30
N VAL A 144 5.97 -8.28 -12.44
CA VAL A 144 5.99 -7.08 -11.59
C VAL A 144 4.68 -6.29 -11.77
N GLY A 145 3.96 -6.08 -10.67
CA GLY A 145 2.68 -5.36 -10.70
C GLY A 145 1.52 -6.17 -11.29
N ASP A 146 1.66 -7.48 -11.40
CA ASP A 146 0.59 -8.35 -11.86
C ASP A 146 0.59 -9.69 -11.10
N TYR A 147 -0.37 -10.54 -11.40
CA TYR A 147 -0.47 -11.87 -10.80
C TYR A 147 0.63 -12.80 -11.33
N LYS A 148 0.95 -13.79 -10.50
CA LYS A 148 1.94 -14.81 -10.83
C LYS A 148 1.62 -15.53 -12.14
N LYS A 149 2.66 -15.84 -12.92
CA LYS A 149 2.58 -16.60 -14.16
C LYS A 149 2.89 -18.09 -13.95
N LEU A 150 3.59 -18.41 -12.88
CA LEU A 150 3.98 -19.77 -12.53
C LEU A 150 3.31 -20.23 -11.24
N ALA A 151 3.06 -21.53 -11.14
CA ALA A 151 2.63 -22.13 -9.89
C ALA A 151 3.73 -21.98 -8.83
N ASN A 152 3.33 -21.78 -7.59
CA ASN A 152 4.24 -21.68 -6.45
C ASN A 152 3.63 -22.34 -5.22
N GLU A 153 4.47 -22.62 -4.24
CA GLU A 153 4.11 -23.22 -2.98
C GLU A 153 4.50 -22.29 -1.82
N VAL A 154 3.77 -22.38 -0.73
CA VAL A 154 4.09 -21.70 0.51
C VAL A 154 3.98 -22.73 1.64
N GLY A 155 5.08 -22.92 2.38
CA GLY A 155 5.11 -23.89 3.47
C GLY A 155 4.89 -25.35 3.05
N GLY A 156 5.18 -25.69 1.77
CA GLY A 156 4.95 -27.03 1.21
C GLY A 156 3.54 -27.26 0.65
N GLU A 157 2.67 -26.27 0.74
CA GLU A 157 1.31 -26.30 0.20
C GLU A 157 1.23 -25.53 -1.11
N GLY A 158 0.62 -26.12 -2.13
CA GLY A 158 0.37 -25.48 -3.42
C GLY A 158 -0.61 -24.31 -3.26
N THR A 159 -0.27 -23.17 -3.87
CA THR A 159 -1.17 -22.02 -3.88
C THR A 159 -2.09 -22.04 -5.09
N THR A 160 -3.12 -21.17 -5.13
CA THR A 160 -4.06 -21.04 -6.25
C THR A 160 -3.35 -21.07 -7.61
N ASP A 161 -3.87 -21.84 -8.56
CA ASP A 161 -3.32 -21.92 -9.93
C ASP A 161 -3.28 -20.51 -10.56
N PRO A 162 -2.21 -20.14 -11.26
CA PRO A 162 -2.10 -18.82 -11.89
C PRO A 162 -3.31 -18.42 -12.74
N LYS A 163 -3.96 -19.38 -13.40
CA LYS A 163 -5.15 -19.14 -14.24
C LYS A 163 -6.39 -18.78 -13.45
N GLU A 164 -6.47 -19.22 -12.20
CA GLU A 164 -7.63 -19.01 -11.32
C GLU A 164 -7.45 -17.78 -10.42
N VAL A 165 -6.23 -17.26 -10.22
CA VAL A 165 -5.95 -16.14 -9.30
C VAL A 165 -6.85 -14.94 -9.56
N HIS A 166 -7.04 -14.54 -10.82
CA HIS A 166 -7.89 -13.40 -11.16
C HIS A 166 -9.36 -13.60 -10.77
N LYS A 167 -9.86 -14.82 -10.86
CA LYS A 167 -11.23 -15.17 -10.47
C LYS A 167 -11.39 -15.15 -8.95
N GLU A 168 -10.42 -15.73 -8.24
CA GLU A 168 -10.42 -15.75 -6.78
C GLU A 168 -10.34 -14.34 -6.18
N MET A 169 -9.48 -13.49 -6.73
CA MET A 169 -9.33 -12.08 -6.30
C MET A 169 -10.60 -11.24 -6.49
N LYS A 170 -11.50 -11.62 -7.39
CA LYS A 170 -12.79 -10.93 -7.54
C LYS A 170 -13.81 -11.29 -6.47
N GLN A 171 -13.56 -12.34 -5.70
CA GLN A 171 -14.45 -12.81 -4.63
C GLN A 171 -14.05 -12.22 -3.26
N LEU A 172 -12.89 -11.60 -3.16
CA LEU A 172 -12.41 -10.87 -1.99
C LEU A 172 -12.99 -9.44 -1.95
#